data_42725edb05df5c93d60f5233d3030193
#
_entry.id   42725edb05df5c93d60f5233d3030193
#
_cell.length_a   1.000
_cell.length_b   1.000
_cell.length_c   1.000
_cell.angle_alpha   90.00
_cell.angle_beta   90.00
_cell.angle_gamma   90.00
#
_symmetry.space_group_name_H-M   'P 1'
#
loop_
_entity.id
_entity.type
_entity.pdbx_description
1 polymer ?
#
loop_
_entity_poly.entity_id
_entity_poly.type
_entity_poly.pdbx_seq_one_letter_code
_entity_poly.pdbx_strand_id
1 'polypeptide(L)'
;MSATSKPVTRLIATASFAALLTGCITAAPQTPAELALVNSAVSPILPATQADRAMADKQDLLTQARFWGAEYEKNPNEYEASLKYARVLRAIGSAPRAAEVAQQALTLKQGDVDMTMIYAQASLDVGKADDAAYALARAEAEGGKDWRLLSIIGVTLDTLDQHSAAQDYYRRALAISPDNPKILSNLGLSYILEGKPGLAEQTLREAAALPGADSRITQNLVMALGVQGKFEEVEQVAATDLPPALIAANREYFRSLLNPSRSWETLRGSEN
;
A
#
# COMPACT_ATOMS: atom_id res chain seq x y z
N MET A 1 -14.01 -87.56 6.91
CA MET A 1 -14.24 -86.75 5.70
C MET A 1 -13.33 -85.57 5.79
N SER A 2 -12.31 -85.61 4.98
CA SER A 2 -11.14 -84.69 4.95
C SER A 2 -11.47 -83.49 4.12
N ALA A 3 -11.21 -82.25 4.60
CA ALA A 3 -11.19 -81.01 3.82
C ALA A 3 -9.84 -80.36 4.03
N THR A 4 -9.02 -80.48 3.03
CA THR A 4 -7.69 -79.84 2.89
C THR A 4 -7.82 -78.38 2.59
N SER A 5 -7.31 -77.52 3.46
CA SER A 5 -7.12 -76.07 3.15
C SER A 5 -5.72 -75.85 2.54
N LYS A 6 -5.71 -75.23 1.37
CA LYS A 6 -4.47 -74.79 0.69
C LYS A 6 -3.94 -73.51 1.32
N PRO A 7 -2.64 -73.32 1.53
CA PRO A 7 -2.09 -72.04 1.98
C PRO A 7 -1.98 -71.06 0.82
N VAL A 8 -2.51 -69.86 0.98
CA VAL A 8 -2.35 -68.72 0.06
C VAL A 8 -0.98 -68.09 0.35
N THR A 9 -0.07 -68.30 -0.57
CA THR A 9 1.27 -67.69 -0.54
C THR A 9 1.10 -66.18 -0.88
N ARG A 10 1.21 -65.31 0.13
CA ARG A 10 1.37 -63.86 -0.12
C ARG A 10 2.80 -63.64 -0.55
N LEU A 11 3.01 -63.31 -1.83
CA LEU A 11 4.24 -62.71 -2.33
C LEU A 11 4.30 -61.29 -1.80
N ILE A 12 5.19 -61.03 -0.86
CA ILE A 12 5.61 -59.69 -0.45
C ILE A 12 6.61 -59.21 -1.50
N ALA A 13 6.18 -58.37 -2.39
CA ALA A 13 7.06 -57.63 -3.30
C ALA A 13 7.69 -56.44 -2.52
N THR A 14 8.70 -56.76 -1.72
CA THR A 14 9.58 -55.78 -1.05
C THR A 14 10.92 -55.80 -1.78
N ALA A 15 10.99 -55.18 -2.92
CA ALA A 15 12.28 -54.77 -3.49
C ALA A 15 11.99 -53.93 -4.75
N SER A 16 12.17 -52.66 -4.70
CA SER A 16 12.53 -51.81 -5.81
C SER A 16 12.21 -50.31 -5.60
N PHE A 17 12.04 -49.84 -4.37
CA PHE A 17 11.88 -48.39 -4.18
C PHE A 17 13.20 -47.69 -3.79
N ALA A 18 14.23 -48.42 -3.37
CA ALA A 18 15.54 -47.86 -3.01
C ALA A 18 16.50 -47.63 -4.21
N ALA A 19 16.25 -48.29 -5.32
CA ALA A 19 17.15 -48.20 -6.50
C ALA A 19 16.81 -47.02 -7.43
N LEU A 20 15.60 -46.45 -7.30
CA LEU A 20 15.20 -45.32 -8.16
C LEU A 20 15.64 -43.93 -7.63
N LEU A 21 16.00 -43.86 -6.34
CA LEU A 21 16.46 -42.58 -5.76
C LEU A 21 17.93 -42.29 -5.94
N THR A 22 18.76 -43.31 -6.17
CA THR A 22 20.21 -43.13 -6.41
C THR A 22 20.58 -42.83 -7.87
N GLY A 23 19.68 -43.10 -8.82
CA GLY A 23 19.90 -42.79 -10.23
C GLY A 23 19.58 -41.36 -10.64
N CYS A 24 18.75 -40.65 -9.87
CA CYS A 24 18.33 -39.28 -10.22
C CYS A 24 19.25 -38.16 -9.73
N ILE A 25 20.30 -38.50 -8.94
CA ILE A 25 21.14 -37.44 -8.31
C ILE A 25 22.37 -37.09 -9.17
N THR A 26 22.69 -37.87 -10.20
CA THR A 26 23.95 -37.71 -10.94
C THR A 26 23.81 -37.36 -12.43
N ALA A 27 22.62 -37.37 -12.99
CA ALA A 27 22.44 -36.98 -14.40
C ALA A 27 21.91 -35.55 -14.47
N ALA A 28 22.71 -34.61 -14.99
CA ALA A 28 22.21 -33.30 -15.34
C ALA A 28 21.07 -33.44 -16.38
N PRO A 29 19.99 -32.68 -16.31
CA PRO A 29 18.90 -32.76 -17.27
C PRO A 29 19.42 -32.48 -18.67
N GLN A 30 19.16 -33.40 -19.61
CA GLN A 30 19.76 -33.38 -20.95
C GLN A 30 18.82 -32.78 -22.01
N THR A 31 17.54 -32.65 -21.68
CA THR A 31 16.56 -32.10 -22.64
C THR A 31 15.86 -30.86 -22.09
N PRO A 32 15.40 -29.94 -22.98
CA PRO A 32 14.62 -28.79 -22.56
C PRO A 32 13.33 -29.17 -21.78
N ALA A 33 12.75 -30.35 -22.08
CA ALA A 33 11.55 -30.83 -21.40
C ALA A 33 11.87 -31.33 -19.98
N GLU A 34 12.99 -32.02 -19.76
CA GLU A 34 13.46 -32.42 -18.45
C GLU A 34 13.83 -31.21 -17.56
N LEU A 35 14.51 -30.22 -18.16
CA LEU A 35 14.79 -28.94 -17.48
C LEU A 35 13.50 -28.21 -17.05
N ALA A 36 12.49 -28.20 -17.94
CA ALA A 36 11.18 -27.60 -17.60
C ALA A 36 10.48 -28.34 -16.45
N LEU A 37 10.52 -29.69 -16.44
CA LEU A 37 9.96 -30.49 -15.35
C LEU A 37 10.71 -30.29 -14.03
N VAL A 38 12.04 -30.29 -14.05
CA VAL A 38 12.86 -30.02 -12.87
C VAL A 38 12.58 -28.61 -12.35
N ASN A 39 12.57 -27.60 -13.21
CA ASN A 39 12.28 -26.22 -12.84
C ASN A 39 10.85 -26.08 -12.26
N SER A 40 9.86 -26.76 -12.84
CA SER A 40 8.49 -26.74 -12.29
C SER A 40 8.35 -27.42 -10.93
N ALA A 41 9.14 -28.47 -10.68
CA ALA A 41 9.13 -29.18 -9.39
C ALA A 41 9.93 -28.45 -8.30
N VAL A 42 10.97 -27.72 -8.67
CA VAL A 42 11.91 -27.05 -7.75
C VAL A 42 11.52 -25.59 -7.49
N SER A 43 10.89 -24.92 -8.45
CA SER A 43 10.44 -23.52 -8.35
C SER A 43 9.56 -23.21 -7.12
N PRO A 44 8.68 -24.12 -6.63
CA PRO A 44 7.92 -23.87 -5.41
C PRO A 44 8.75 -23.88 -4.13
N ILE A 45 9.95 -24.44 -4.16
CA ILE A 45 10.77 -24.72 -2.97
C ILE A 45 11.95 -23.77 -2.87
N LEU A 46 12.59 -23.46 -3.99
CA LEU A 46 13.74 -22.57 -4.01
C LEU A 46 13.32 -21.10 -4.17
N PRO A 47 14.09 -20.18 -3.54
CA PRO A 47 13.91 -18.75 -3.79
C PRO A 47 14.04 -18.42 -5.28
N ALA A 48 13.25 -17.47 -5.75
CA ALA A 48 13.34 -16.97 -7.12
C ALA A 48 14.69 -16.29 -7.37
N THR A 49 15.18 -16.38 -8.62
CA THR A 49 16.39 -15.69 -9.02
C THR A 49 16.19 -14.18 -9.05
N GLN A 50 17.28 -13.41 -9.05
CA GLN A 50 17.20 -11.96 -9.23
C GLN A 50 16.54 -11.55 -10.55
N ALA A 51 16.75 -12.31 -11.61
CA ALA A 51 16.10 -12.08 -12.91
C ALA A 51 14.57 -12.25 -12.80
N ASP A 52 14.10 -13.29 -12.12
CA ASP A 52 12.67 -13.54 -11.90
C ASP A 52 12.04 -12.42 -11.06
N ARG A 53 12.73 -11.98 -10.00
CA ARG A 53 12.30 -10.85 -9.14
C ARG A 53 12.19 -9.55 -9.92
N ALA A 54 13.20 -9.23 -10.74
CA ALA A 54 13.19 -8.03 -11.57
C ALA A 54 12.11 -8.08 -12.67
N MET A 55 11.76 -9.28 -13.15
CA MET A 55 10.67 -9.49 -14.10
C MET A 55 9.31 -9.32 -13.40
N ALA A 56 9.15 -9.86 -12.19
CA ALA A 56 7.95 -9.74 -11.40
C ALA A 56 7.62 -8.27 -11.06
N ASP A 57 8.62 -7.46 -10.73
CA ASP A 57 8.46 -6.03 -10.42
C ASP A 57 7.89 -5.19 -11.59
N LYS A 58 7.94 -5.71 -12.80
CA LYS A 58 7.40 -5.06 -14.02
C LYS A 58 5.98 -5.50 -14.37
N GLN A 59 5.43 -6.48 -13.64
CA GLN A 59 4.08 -6.99 -13.87
C GLN A 59 3.01 -6.12 -13.21
N ASP A 60 1.75 -6.43 -13.49
CA ASP A 60 0.62 -5.84 -12.79
C ASP A 60 0.62 -6.18 -11.28
N LEU A 61 -0.08 -5.38 -10.50
CA LEU A 61 -0.07 -5.51 -9.03
C LEU A 61 -0.56 -6.87 -8.52
N LEU A 62 -1.52 -7.51 -9.19
CA LEU A 62 -2.03 -8.82 -8.76
C LEU A 62 -1.01 -9.93 -9.03
N THR A 63 -0.32 -9.86 -10.16
CA THR A 63 0.78 -10.76 -10.49
C THR A 63 1.96 -10.57 -9.54
N GLN A 64 2.30 -9.33 -9.20
CA GLN A 64 3.30 -9.02 -8.17
C GLN A 64 2.90 -9.58 -6.80
N ALA A 65 1.63 -9.40 -6.37
CA ALA A 65 1.15 -9.90 -5.09
C ALA A 65 1.26 -11.43 -4.98
N ARG A 66 0.92 -12.14 -6.05
CA ARG A 66 1.07 -13.60 -6.11
C ARG A 66 2.53 -14.04 -6.05
N PHE A 67 3.41 -13.38 -6.83
CA PHE A 67 4.83 -13.70 -6.87
C PHE A 67 5.50 -13.43 -5.50
N TRP A 68 5.38 -12.21 -4.99
CA TRP A 68 6.01 -11.83 -3.72
C TRP A 68 5.39 -12.52 -2.52
N GLY A 69 4.09 -12.87 -2.60
CA GLY A 69 3.43 -13.72 -1.60
C GLY A 69 4.03 -15.11 -1.53
N ALA A 70 4.26 -15.76 -2.68
CA ALA A 70 4.92 -17.06 -2.74
C ALA A 70 6.38 -17.02 -2.24
N GLU A 71 7.13 -15.95 -2.57
CA GLU A 71 8.49 -15.78 -2.03
C GLU A 71 8.49 -15.56 -0.51
N TYR A 72 7.56 -14.75 0.00
CA TYR A 72 7.36 -14.56 1.44
C TYR A 72 7.01 -15.87 2.17
N GLU A 73 6.15 -16.71 1.59
CA GLU A 73 5.77 -18.01 2.19
C GLU A 73 6.93 -18.99 2.24
N LYS A 74 7.85 -18.96 1.27
CA LYS A 74 9.07 -19.78 1.29
C LYS A 74 10.02 -19.37 2.42
N ASN A 75 10.16 -18.10 2.68
CA ASN A 75 11.00 -17.55 3.75
C ASN A 75 10.42 -16.23 4.30
N PRO A 76 9.54 -16.28 5.32
CA PRO A 76 8.96 -15.08 5.93
C PRO A 76 9.99 -14.15 6.60
N ASN A 77 11.22 -14.61 6.78
CA ASN A 77 12.30 -13.83 7.37
C ASN A 77 13.18 -13.12 6.31
N GLU A 78 12.90 -13.35 5.04
CA GLU A 78 13.61 -12.67 3.96
C GLU A 78 13.05 -11.25 3.79
N TYR A 79 13.91 -10.27 4.05
CA TYR A 79 13.49 -8.87 4.13
C TYR A 79 12.92 -8.33 2.81
N GLU A 80 13.55 -8.64 1.67
CA GLU A 80 13.12 -8.12 0.37
C GLU A 80 11.72 -8.64 0.01
N ALA A 81 11.48 -9.95 0.18
CA ALA A 81 10.17 -10.54 -0.09
C ALA A 81 9.09 -9.93 0.81
N SER A 82 9.37 -9.79 2.11
CA SER A 82 8.45 -9.16 3.06
C SER A 82 8.15 -7.70 2.68
N LEU A 83 9.17 -6.92 2.33
CA LEU A 83 9.03 -5.52 1.93
C LEU A 83 8.20 -5.35 0.66
N LYS A 84 8.52 -6.12 -0.36
CA LYS A 84 7.82 -6.10 -1.65
C LYS A 84 6.38 -6.58 -1.50
N TYR A 85 6.17 -7.67 -0.76
CA TYR A 85 4.84 -8.22 -0.53
C TYR A 85 3.96 -7.25 0.25
N ALA A 86 4.43 -6.71 1.38
CA ALA A 86 3.67 -5.73 2.16
C ALA A 86 3.31 -4.47 1.34
N ARG A 87 4.24 -3.98 0.52
CA ARG A 87 4.01 -2.83 -0.38
C ARG A 87 2.92 -3.11 -1.41
N VAL A 88 2.97 -4.27 -2.06
CA VAL A 88 1.98 -4.64 -3.08
C VAL A 88 0.62 -4.94 -2.46
N LEU A 89 0.57 -5.61 -1.30
CA LEU A 89 -0.66 -5.83 -0.55
C LEU A 89 -1.38 -4.52 -0.26
N ARG A 90 -0.66 -3.52 0.21
CA ARG A 90 -1.24 -2.20 0.44
C ARG A 90 -1.74 -1.55 -0.87
N ALA A 91 -0.96 -1.66 -1.95
CA ALA A 91 -1.32 -1.09 -3.25
C ALA A 91 -2.60 -1.71 -3.86
N ILE A 92 -2.89 -2.99 -3.58
CA ILE A 92 -4.14 -3.66 -3.99
C ILE A 92 -5.27 -3.53 -2.95
N GLY A 93 -5.10 -2.69 -1.90
CA GLY A 93 -6.11 -2.45 -0.88
C GLY A 93 -6.19 -3.51 0.24
N SER A 94 -5.26 -4.49 0.30
CA SER A 94 -5.18 -5.49 1.37
C SER A 94 -4.38 -4.96 2.57
N ALA A 95 -4.80 -3.80 3.10
CA ALA A 95 -4.10 -3.10 4.18
C ALA A 95 -3.96 -3.93 5.47
N PRO A 96 -4.97 -4.70 5.95
CA PRO A 96 -4.80 -5.54 7.14
C PRO A 96 -3.64 -6.52 6.99
N ARG A 97 -3.56 -7.22 5.85
CA ARG A 97 -2.48 -8.18 5.59
C ARG A 97 -1.13 -7.50 5.39
N ALA A 98 -1.11 -6.32 4.75
CA ALA A 98 0.11 -5.52 4.63
C ALA A 98 0.67 -5.13 6.00
N ALA A 99 -0.18 -4.71 6.94
CA ALA A 99 0.22 -4.38 8.31
C ALA A 99 0.80 -5.60 9.04
N GLU A 100 0.17 -6.78 8.93
CA GLU A 100 0.67 -8.02 9.55
C GLU A 100 2.06 -8.39 9.03
N VAL A 101 2.27 -8.42 7.72
CA VAL A 101 3.56 -8.75 7.10
C VAL A 101 4.63 -7.74 7.50
N ALA A 102 4.31 -6.45 7.49
CA ALA A 102 5.23 -5.40 7.89
C ALA A 102 5.58 -5.48 9.38
N GLN A 103 4.60 -5.72 10.25
CA GLN A 103 4.80 -5.90 11.68
C GLN A 103 5.72 -7.08 11.99
N GLN A 104 5.51 -8.22 11.33
CA GLN A 104 6.37 -9.39 11.48
C GLN A 104 7.80 -9.07 11.04
N ALA A 105 8.00 -8.43 9.90
CA ALA A 105 9.33 -8.06 9.42
C ALA A 105 10.05 -7.08 10.38
N LEU A 106 9.31 -6.16 11.01
CA LEU A 106 9.85 -5.23 12.02
C LEU A 106 10.28 -5.93 13.31
N THR A 107 9.81 -7.14 13.62
CA THR A 107 10.34 -7.93 14.75
C THR A 107 11.76 -8.41 14.49
N LEU A 108 12.13 -8.59 13.22
CA LEU A 108 13.45 -9.06 12.79
C LEU A 108 14.43 -7.91 12.56
N LYS A 109 13.93 -6.81 12.04
CA LYS A 109 14.73 -5.62 11.76
C LYS A 109 14.03 -4.38 12.33
N GLN A 110 14.24 -4.16 13.63
CA GLN A 110 13.70 -2.98 14.31
C GLN A 110 14.32 -1.71 13.72
N GLY A 111 13.54 -0.62 13.70
CA GLY A 111 14.00 0.67 13.19
C GLY A 111 14.16 0.78 11.68
N ASP A 112 13.78 -0.25 10.90
CA ASP A 112 13.78 -0.13 9.45
C ASP A 112 12.75 0.89 8.97
N VAL A 113 13.22 1.98 8.41
CA VAL A 113 12.40 3.13 8.03
C VAL A 113 11.40 2.78 6.92
N ASP A 114 11.82 2.05 5.88
CA ASP A 114 10.95 1.69 4.76
C ASP A 114 9.81 0.76 5.21
N MET A 115 10.13 -0.25 6.02
CA MET A 115 9.14 -1.17 6.55
C MET A 115 8.20 -0.49 7.56
N THR A 116 8.74 0.39 8.41
CA THR A 116 7.93 1.20 9.35
C THR A 116 6.95 2.09 8.60
N MET A 117 7.36 2.72 7.50
CA MET A 117 6.47 3.53 6.68
C MET A 117 5.33 2.71 6.07
N ILE A 118 5.60 1.48 5.60
CA ILE A 118 4.56 0.59 5.07
C ILE A 118 3.60 0.18 6.19
N TYR A 119 4.13 -0.22 7.35
CA TYR A 119 3.33 -0.58 8.50
C TYR A 119 2.41 0.57 8.94
N ALA A 120 2.97 1.77 9.09
CA ALA A 120 2.22 2.95 9.49
C ALA A 120 1.11 3.30 8.49
N GLN A 121 1.43 3.31 7.19
CA GLN A 121 0.44 3.58 6.16
C GLN A 121 -0.67 2.52 6.12
N ALA A 122 -0.32 1.24 6.26
CA ALA A 122 -1.30 0.16 6.31
C ALA A 122 -2.17 0.25 7.60
N SER A 123 -1.58 0.67 8.72
CA SER A 123 -2.30 0.91 9.98
C SER A 123 -3.27 2.08 9.85
N LEU A 124 -2.88 3.17 9.20
CA LEU A 124 -3.78 4.29 8.90
C LEU A 124 -4.93 3.86 7.98
N ASP A 125 -4.65 3.08 6.92
CA ASP A 125 -5.66 2.57 5.99
C ASP A 125 -6.74 1.70 6.69
N VAL A 126 -6.42 1.12 7.87
CA VAL A 126 -7.38 0.33 8.70
C VAL A 126 -7.85 1.08 9.95
N GLY A 127 -7.58 2.38 10.07
CA GLY A 127 -8.05 3.23 11.17
C GLY A 127 -7.28 3.06 12.49
N LYS A 128 -6.06 2.49 12.45
CA LYS A 128 -5.19 2.29 13.63
C LYS A 128 -4.10 3.38 13.71
N ALA A 129 -4.52 4.62 13.85
CA ALA A 129 -3.61 5.76 13.85
C ALA A 129 -2.62 5.75 15.03
N ASP A 130 -3.03 5.26 16.21
CA ASP A 130 -2.15 5.15 17.38
C ASP A 130 -1.01 4.14 17.16
N ASP A 131 -1.30 3.00 16.53
CA ASP A 131 -0.27 2.00 16.17
C ASP A 131 0.75 2.58 15.19
N ALA A 132 0.26 3.34 14.20
CA ALA A 132 1.12 4.06 13.26
C ALA A 132 2.00 5.09 13.97
N ALA A 133 1.42 5.92 14.84
CA ALA A 133 2.14 6.95 15.59
C ALA A 133 3.26 6.35 16.45
N TYR A 134 2.97 5.25 17.16
CA TYR A 134 3.96 4.56 17.99
C TYR A 134 5.16 4.04 17.16
N ALA A 135 4.89 3.38 16.05
CA ALA A 135 5.94 2.84 15.18
C ALA A 135 6.81 3.94 14.57
N LEU A 136 6.17 5.02 14.09
CA LEU A 136 6.85 6.15 13.47
C LEU A 136 7.71 6.94 14.48
N ALA A 137 7.21 7.15 15.70
CA ALA A 137 7.97 7.82 16.75
C ALA A 137 9.26 7.06 17.10
N ARG A 138 9.22 5.73 17.10
CA ARG A 138 10.41 4.89 17.27
C ARG A 138 11.40 5.06 16.13
N ALA A 139 10.94 5.00 14.88
CA ALA A 139 11.81 5.15 13.71
C ALA A 139 12.46 6.55 13.66
N GLU A 140 11.75 7.60 14.09
CA GLU A 140 12.32 8.94 14.22
C GLU A 140 13.38 9.00 15.31
N ALA A 141 13.12 8.42 16.49
CA ALA A 141 14.06 8.38 17.61
C ALA A 141 15.35 7.63 17.29
N GLU A 142 15.28 6.61 16.44
CA GLU A 142 16.43 5.85 15.94
C GLU A 142 17.24 6.59 14.85
N GLY A 143 16.89 7.84 14.57
CA GLY A 143 17.66 8.74 13.69
C GLY A 143 17.12 8.86 12.26
N GLY A 144 15.90 8.42 12.02
CA GLY A 144 15.22 8.58 10.72
C GLY A 144 15.03 10.06 10.36
N LYS A 145 15.76 10.52 9.34
CA LYS A 145 15.67 11.91 8.82
C LYS A 145 15.18 11.97 7.37
N ASP A 146 14.46 10.94 6.95
CA ASP A 146 13.87 10.88 5.61
C ASP A 146 12.64 11.81 5.55
N TRP A 147 12.54 12.65 4.53
CA TRP A 147 11.37 13.51 4.34
C TRP A 147 10.06 12.70 4.23
N ARG A 148 10.11 11.47 3.69
CA ARG A 148 8.96 10.58 3.58
C ARG A 148 8.47 10.15 4.96
N LEU A 149 9.39 9.80 5.87
CA LEU A 149 9.07 9.47 7.26
C LEU A 149 8.40 10.67 7.96
N LEU A 150 9.00 11.86 7.86
CA LEU A 150 8.42 13.07 8.46
C LEU A 150 7.04 13.39 7.88
N SER A 151 6.86 13.21 6.56
CA SER A 151 5.56 13.44 5.92
C SER A 151 4.49 12.44 6.40
N ILE A 152 4.84 11.16 6.62
CA ILE A 152 3.88 10.17 7.14
C ILE A 152 3.56 10.43 8.62
N ILE A 153 4.53 10.91 9.42
CA ILE A 153 4.25 11.36 10.79
C ILE A 153 3.22 12.50 10.74
N GLY A 154 3.39 13.47 9.85
CA GLY A 154 2.42 14.54 9.64
C GLY A 154 1.02 14.03 9.33
N VAL A 155 0.91 13.10 8.36
CA VAL A 155 -0.39 12.47 8.00
C VAL A 155 -1.02 11.74 9.21
N THR A 156 -0.20 11.05 9.99
CA THR A 156 -0.68 10.35 11.19
C THR A 156 -1.21 11.32 12.24
N LEU A 157 -0.50 12.43 12.46
CA LEU A 157 -0.93 13.49 13.38
C LEU A 157 -2.20 14.18 12.91
N ASP A 158 -2.36 14.43 11.61
CA ASP A 158 -3.62 14.94 11.04
C ASP A 158 -4.79 13.98 11.29
N THR A 159 -4.55 12.68 11.16
CA THR A 159 -5.57 11.64 11.46
C THR A 159 -5.96 11.60 12.95
N LEU A 160 -5.07 12.07 13.83
CA LEU A 160 -5.28 12.21 15.27
C LEU A 160 -5.75 13.63 15.68
N ASP A 161 -6.23 14.45 14.73
CA ASP A 161 -6.68 15.83 14.92
C ASP A 161 -5.60 16.78 15.49
N GLN A 162 -4.31 16.41 15.36
CA GLN A 162 -3.16 17.20 15.84
C GLN A 162 -2.55 18.05 14.71
N HIS A 163 -3.39 18.85 14.03
CA HIS A 163 -3.04 19.55 12.79
C HIS A 163 -1.83 20.50 12.92
N SER A 164 -1.73 21.23 14.01
CA SER A 164 -0.60 22.14 14.22
C SER A 164 0.74 21.40 14.29
N ALA A 165 0.79 20.26 14.99
CA ALA A 165 1.96 19.40 15.05
C ALA A 165 2.26 18.74 13.68
N ALA A 166 1.23 18.32 12.94
CA ALA A 166 1.36 17.79 11.58
C ALA A 166 2.06 18.78 10.65
N GLN A 167 1.63 20.06 10.70
CA GLN A 167 2.22 21.14 9.89
C GLN A 167 3.70 21.36 10.19
N ASP A 168 4.12 21.23 11.46
CA ASP A 168 5.53 21.32 11.82
C ASP A 168 6.34 20.19 11.19
N TYR A 169 5.80 18.98 11.17
CA TYR A 169 6.44 17.85 10.49
C TYR A 169 6.51 18.04 8.98
N TYR A 170 5.47 18.56 8.34
CA TYR A 170 5.53 18.88 6.91
C TYR A 170 6.55 19.97 6.60
N ARG A 171 6.69 21.01 7.43
CA ARG A 171 7.74 22.03 7.27
C ARG A 171 9.14 21.44 7.41
N ARG A 172 9.34 20.52 8.37
CA ARG A 172 10.61 19.78 8.51
C ARG A 172 10.88 18.90 7.28
N ALA A 173 9.85 18.25 6.73
CA ALA A 173 9.99 17.47 5.50
C ALA A 173 10.35 18.35 4.29
N LEU A 174 9.74 19.53 4.15
CA LEU A 174 10.06 20.51 3.12
C LEU A 174 11.49 21.07 3.28
N ALA A 175 12.02 21.20 4.50
CA ALA A 175 13.41 21.59 4.70
C ALA A 175 14.41 20.57 4.13
N ILE A 176 14.02 19.28 4.02
CA ILE A 176 14.85 18.22 3.43
C ILE A 176 14.58 18.08 1.92
N SER A 177 13.33 18.21 1.49
CA SER A 177 12.91 18.12 0.11
C SER A 177 12.07 19.35 -0.26
N PRO A 178 12.73 20.48 -0.53
CA PRO A 178 12.07 21.69 -1.01
C PRO A 178 11.32 21.42 -2.31
N ASP A 179 10.30 22.20 -2.58
CA ASP A 179 9.49 22.12 -3.81
C ASP A 179 8.92 20.72 -4.09
N ASN A 180 8.66 19.94 -3.03
CA ASN A 180 8.05 18.63 -3.15
C ASN A 180 6.52 18.76 -3.17
N PRO A 181 5.86 18.55 -4.33
CA PRO A 181 4.43 18.80 -4.46
C PRO A 181 3.58 17.89 -3.56
N LYS A 182 4.07 16.69 -3.21
CA LYS A 182 3.35 15.75 -2.31
C LYS A 182 3.33 16.25 -0.87
N ILE A 183 4.45 16.83 -0.39
CA ILE A 183 4.51 17.40 0.96
C ILE A 183 3.65 18.65 1.05
N LEU A 184 3.72 19.53 0.05
CA LEU A 184 2.88 20.73 -0.03
C LEU A 184 1.40 20.34 -0.10
N SER A 185 1.05 19.28 -0.83
CA SER A 185 -0.33 18.79 -0.90
C SER A 185 -0.84 18.32 0.46
N ASN A 186 -0.02 17.58 1.23
CA ASN A 186 -0.37 17.16 2.57
C ASN A 186 -0.50 18.36 3.52
N LEU A 187 0.42 19.32 3.47
CA LEU A 187 0.34 20.56 4.24
C LEU A 187 -0.91 21.36 3.91
N GLY A 188 -1.26 21.46 2.61
CA GLY A 188 -2.50 22.12 2.19
C GLY A 188 -3.74 21.44 2.72
N LEU A 189 -3.78 20.09 2.69
CA LEU A 189 -4.88 19.34 3.27
C LEU A 189 -4.96 19.54 4.80
N SER A 190 -3.84 19.55 5.49
CA SER A 190 -3.77 19.85 6.93
C SER A 190 -4.35 21.22 7.26
N TYR A 191 -4.11 22.25 6.43
CA TYR A 191 -4.75 23.55 6.61
C TYR A 191 -6.27 23.52 6.38
N ILE A 192 -6.78 22.68 5.47
CA ILE A 192 -8.23 22.48 5.32
C ILE A 192 -8.82 21.89 6.60
N LEU A 193 -8.19 20.83 7.13
CA LEU A 193 -8.63 20.15 8.35
C LEU A 193 -8.62 21.08 9.56
N GLU A 194 -7.66 21.98 9.65
CA GLU A 194 -7.58 23.00 10.72
C GLU A 194 -8.55 24.19 10.50
N GLY A 195 -9.33 24.21 9.41
CA GLY A 195 -10.26 25.30 9.11
C GLY A 195 -9.60 26.57 8.54
N LYS A 196 -8.44 26.44 7.89
CA LYS A 196 -7.67 27.55 7.28
C LYS A 196 -7.63 27.42 5.74
N PRO A 197 -8.79 27.41 5.04
CA PRO A 197 -8.85 27.11 3.63
C PRO A 197 -8.13 28.14 2.72
N GLY A 198 -7.93 29.37 3.17
CA GLY A 198 -7.14 30.36 2.42
C GLY A 198 -5.66 30.02 2.37
N LEU A 199 -5.07 29.52 3.49
CA LEU A 199 -3.69 29.02 3.50
C LEU A 199 -3.57 27.73 2.68
N ALA A 200 -4.56 26.86 2.76
CA ALA A 200 -4.63 25.64 1.96
C ALA A 200 -4.60 25.97 0.46
N GLU A 201 -5.42 26.88 0.00
CA GLU A 201 -5.46 27.31 -1.40
C GLU A 201 -4.10 27.80 -1.87
N GLN A 202 -3.47 28.71 -1.12
CA GLN A 202 -2.14 29.23 -1.46
C GLN A 202 -1.12 28.11 -1.62
N THR A 203 -1.03 27.21 -0.63
CA THR A 203 -0.09 26.09 -0.61
C THR A 203 -0.36 25.08 -1.73
N LEU A 204 -1.65 24.82 -2.02
CA LEU A 204 -2.02 23.86 -3.07
C LEU A 204 -1.83 24.44 -4.48
N ARG A 205 -1.97 25.75 -4.68
CA ARG A 205 -1.59 26.39 -5.95
C ARG A 205 -0.09 26.33 -6.19
N GLU A 206 0.72 26.51 -5.14
CA GLU A 206 2.15 26.32 -5.20
C GLU A 206 2.48 24.86 -5.58
N ALA A 207 1.88 23.88 -4.90
CA ALA A 207 2.07 22.46 -5.21
C ALA A 207 1.69 22.10 -6.65
N ALA A 208 0.57 22.65 -7.16
CA ALA A 208 0.06 22.40 -8.51
C ALA A 208 0.99 22.98 -9.61
N ALA A 209 1.76 24.00 -9.32
CA ALA A 209 2.70 24.61 -10.26
C ALA A 209 4.04 23.85 -10.37
N LEU A 210 4.31 22.88 -9.47
CA LEU A 210 5.57 22.17 -9.43
C LEU A 210 5.61 20.96 -10.36
N PRO A 211 6.79 20.59 -10.88
CA PRO A 211 6.96 19.33 -11.61
C PRO A 211 6.60 18.13 -10.74
N GLY A 212 5.83 17.19 -11.30
CA GLY A 212 5.38 16.00 -10.58
C GLY A 212 4.10 16.20 -9.76
N ALA A 213 3.42 17.33 -9.91
CA ALA A 213 2.05 17.50 -9.44
C ALA A 213 1.13 16.44 -10.06
N ASP A 214 0.22 15.90 -9.27
CA ASP A 214 -0.74 14.89 -9.69
C ASP A 214 -2.20 15.34 -9.44
N SER A 215 -3.16 14.58 -9.95
CA SER A 215 -4.59 14.90 -9.84
C SER A 215 -5.11 15.00 -8.39
N ARG A 216 -4.41 14.42 -7.41
CA ARG A 216 -4.78 14.57 -5.99
C ARG A 216 -4.57 16.00 -5.50
N ILE A 217 -3.52 16.68 -6.01
CA ILE A 217 -3.27 18.08 -5.69
C ILE A 217 -4.41 18.94 -6.25
N THR A 218 -4.84 18.68 -7.48
CA THR A 218 -6.01 19.32 -8.08
C THR A 218 -7.28 19.07 -7.26
N GLN A 219 -7.51 17.86 -6.80
CA GLN A 219 -8.65 17.50 -5.95
C GLN A 219 -8.61 18.25 -4.61
N ASN A 220 -7.46 18.31 -3.96
CA ASN A 220 -7.29 19.06 -2.71
C ASN A 220 -7.49 20.59 -2.92
N LEU A 221 -7.01 21.14 -4.05
CA LEU A 221 -7.25 22.54 -4.40
C LEU A 221 -8.74 22.81 -4.64
N VAL A 222 -9.42 21.93 -5.35
CA VAL A 222 -10.89 21.98 -5.54
C VAL A 222 -11.61 21.97 -4.19
N MET A 223 -11.17 21.13 -3.25
CA MET A 223 -11.72 21.11 -1.89
C MET A 223 -11.48 22.46 -1.17
N ALA A 224 -10.26 22.99 -1.20
CA ALA A 224 -9.93 24.26 -0.57
C ALA A 224 -10.76 25.44 -1.13
N LEU A 225 -10.98 25.47 -2.45
CA LEU A 225 -11.82 26.47 -3.11
C LEU A 225 -13.31 26.26 -2.79
N GLY A 226 -13.76 25.00 -2.79
CA GLY A 226 -15.16 24.65 -2.56
C GLY A 226 -15.65 25.07 -1.16
N VAL A 227 -14.85 24.83 -0.11
CA VAL A 227 -15.21 25.21 1.27
C VAL A 227 -15.19 26.75 1.47
N GLN A 228 -14.54 27.50 0.57
CA GLN A 228 -14.58 28.96 0.52
C GLN A 228 -15.76 29.52 -0.32
N GLY A 229 -16.52 28.63 -1.01
CA GLY A 229 -17.60 29.05 -1.90
C GLY A 229 -17.15 29.58 -3.25
N LYS A 230 -15.89 29.40 -3.64
CA LYS A 230 -15.31 29.88 -4.90
C LYS A 230 -15.64 28.94 -6.07
N PHE A 231 -16.92 28.75 -6.36
CA PHE A 231 -17.40 27.70 -7.29
C PHE A 231 -16.94 27.93 -8.75
N GLU A 232 -16.79 29.16 -9.19
CA GLU A 232 -16.30 29.46 -10.55
C GLU A 232 -14.85 28.99 -10.72
N GLU A 233 -14.01 29.21 -9.69
CA GLU A 233 -12.63 28.74 -9.69
C GLU A 233 -12.54 27.21 -9.56
N VAL A 234 -13.44 26.59 -8.80
CA VAL A 234 -13.56 25.12 -8.74
C VAL A 234 -13.77 24.54 -10.13
N GLU A 235 -14.68 25.10 -10.93
CA GLU A 235 -14.95 24.62 -12.29
C GLU A 235 -13.74 24.81 -13.21
N GLN A 236 -13.04 25.94 -13.12
CA GLN A 236 -11.83 26.20 -13.92
C GLN A 236 -10.70 25.24 -13.57
N VAL A 237 -10.41 25.06 -12.29
CA VAL A 237 -9.33 24.17 -11.82
C VAL A 237 -9.66 22.71 -12.12
N ALA A 238 -10.88 22.29 -11.86
CA ALA A 238 -11.30 20.91 -12.07
C ALA A 238 -11.32 20.53 -13.56
N ALA A 239 -11.62 21.46 -14.47
CA ALA A 239 -11.71 21.21 -15.90
C ALA A 239 -10.38 20.73 -16.52
N THR A 240 -9.24 20.99 -15.88
CA THR A 240 -7.92 20.56 -16.37
C THR A 240 -7.68 19.07 -16.20
N ASP A 241 -8.17 18.46 -15.08
CA ASP A 241 -7.74 17.12 -14.67
C ASP A 241 -8.88 16.19 -14.26
N LEU A 242 -10.12 16.70 -14.08
CA LEU A 242 -11.23 15.91 -13.57
C LEU A 242 -12.32 15.68 -14.64
N PRO A 243 -12.95 14.51 -14.63
CA PRO A 243 -14.11 14.24 -15.50
C PRO A 243 -15.28 15.21 -15.22
N PRO A 244 -16.02 15.66 -16.24
CA PRO A 244 -17.14 16.62 -16.09
C PRO A 244 -18.21 16.18 -15.06
N ALA A 245 -18.48 14.89 -14.98
CA ALA A 245 -19.43 14.33 -14.00
C ALA A 245 -18.96 14.54 -12.55
N LEU A 246 -17.65 14.42 -12.28
CA LEU A 246 -17.08 14.64 -10.96
C LEU A 246 -17.08 16.13 -10.59
N ILE A 247 -16.86 17.03 -11.57
CA ILE A 247 -16.96 18.47 -11.38
C ILE A 247 -18.38 18.86 -10.94
N ALA A 248 -19.39 18.34 -11.64
CA ALA A 248 -20.79 18.62 -11.31
C ALA A 248 -21.17 18.07 -9.92
N ALA A 249 -20.72 16.87 -9.58
CA ALA A 249 -20.95 16.27 -8.26
C ALA A 249 -20.28 17.06 -7.12
N ASN A 250 -19.04 17.48 -7.30
CA ASN A 250 -18.32 18.32 -6.34
C ASN A 250 -19.04 19.67 -6.10
N ARG A 251 -19.49 20.32 -7.16
CA ARG A 251 -20.25 21.58 -7.06
C ARG A 251 -21.53 21.42 -6.24
N GLU A 252 -22.31 20.38 -6.51
CA GLU A 252 -23.54 20.10 -5.77
C GLU A 252 -23.27 19.79 -4.31
N TYR A 253 -22.26 18.98 -4.05
CA TYR A 253 -21.81 18.64 -2.69
C TYR A 253 -21.42 19.89 -1.90
N PHE A 254 -20.57 20.79 -2.43
CA PHE A 254 -20.17 22.02 -1.72
C PHE A 254 -21.34 22.98 -1.53
N ARG A 255 -22.26 23.10 -2.50
CA ARG A 255 -23.47 23.90 -2.34
C ARG A 255 -24.35 23.38 -1.21
N SER A 256 -24.46 22.07 -1.06
CA SER A 256 -25.23 21.45 0.01
C SER A 256 -24.62 21.69 1.39
N LEU A 257 -23.29 21.64 1.49
CA LEU A 257 -22.56 21.94 2.74
C LEU A 257 -22.73 23.38 3.20
N LEU A 258 -22.70 24.34 2.27
CA LEU A 258 -22.77 25.76 2.59
C LEU A 258 -24.21 26.28 2.77
N ASN A 259 -25.23 25.52 2.34
CA ASN A 259 -26.65 25.84 2.49
C ASN A 259 -27.45 24.69 3.13
N PRO A 260 -27.18 24.33 4.38
CA PRO A 260 -27.86 23.21 5.05
C PRO A 260 -29.36 23.40 5.21
N SER A 261 -29.86 24.65 5.25
CA SER A 261 -31.30 24.94 5.36
C SER A 261 -32.13 24.51 4.15
N ARG A 262 -31.57 24.47 2.94
CA ARG A 262 -32.26 23.99 1.73
C ARG A 262 -32.44 22.48 1.71
N SER A 263 -31.55 21.71 2.30
CA SER A 263 -31.67 20.25 2.36
C SER A 263 -32.80 19.80 3.28
N TRP A 264 -33.10 20.55 4.33
CA TRP A 264 -34.22 20.28 5.24
C TRP A 264 -35.59 20.66 4.65
N GLU A 265 -35.67 21.64 3.75
CA GLU A 265 -36.90 22.02 3.04
C GLU A 265 -37.29 21.00 1.99
N THR A 266 -36.31 20.40 1.26
CA THR A 266 -36.56 19.33 0.29
C THR A 266 -37.02 18.04 0.96
N LEU A 267 -36.52 17.69 2.13
CA LEU A 267 -36.96 16.53 2.90
C LEU A 267 -38.35 16.72 3.49
N ARG A 268 -38.74 17.95 3.91
CA ARG A 268 -40.09 18.26 4.37
C ARG A 268 -41.14 18.32 3.25
N GLY A 269 -40.72 18.65 2.00
CA GLY A 269 -41.61 18.73 0.86
C GLY A 269 -41.97 17.39 0.23
N SER A 270 -41.34 16.26 0.62
CA SER A 270 -41.61 14.92 0.12
C SER A 270 -42.64 14.13 0.96
N GLU A 271 -43.21 14.74 2.02
CA GLU A 271 -44.22 14.11 2.90
C GLU A 271 -45.67 14.60 2.65
N ASN A 272 -45.99 15.23 1.48
CA ASN A 272 -47.32 15.60 1.09
C ASN A 272 -47.79 14.86 -0.18
#